data_36e37e22b1f9cb9e17d8f8381d480259
#
_entry.id   36e37e22b1f9cb9e17d8f8381d480259
#
_cell.length_a   1.000
_cell.length_b   1.000
_cell.length_c   1.000
_cell.angle_alpha   90.00
_cell.angle_beta   90.00
_cell.angle_gamma   90.00
#
_symmetry.space_group_name_H-M   'P 1'
#
loop_
_entity.id
_entity.type
_entity.pdbx_description
1 polymer ?
#
loop_
_entity_poly.entity_id
_entity_poly.type
_entity_poly.pdbx_seq_one_letter_code
_entity_poly.pdbx_strand_id
1 'polypeptide(L)'
;VIAIRRARPADAPGIAAAHVSCWRSAYAGVLPDDFLANLSVARQGAYYDRSIRFGQGVYVASLSGQEVAGTGRQIVGFSTARRNGSAGLAEGEVETLYVLDDYKERGLGKNLLRASAQHLSALGCRSAFAWVLRANPSIFFYHHLGGKRIATGTTRVGGEDVARTAYAWDPIELLLDVDA
;
A
#
# COMPACT_ATOMS: atom_id res chain seq x y z
N VAL A 1 1.99 -18.00 -11.52
CA VAL A 1 2.19 -16.66 -12.08
C VAL A 1 1.50 -15.62 -11.20
N ILE A 2 2.18 -14.51 -10.93
CA ILE A 2 1.65 -13.41 -10.14
C ILE A 2 1.19 -12.31 -11.10
N ALA A 3 -0.08 -11.92 -10.98
CA ALA A 3 -0.68 -10.86 -11.80
C ALA A 3 -1.00 -9.65 -10.94
N ILE A 4 -0.69 -8.46 -11.46
CA ILE A 4 -1.15 -7.19 -10.91
C ILE A 4 -2.48 -6.85 -11.59
N ARG A 5 -3.50 -6.61 -10.79
CA ARG A 5 -4.84 -6.28 -11.29
C ARG A 5 -5.63 -5.45 -10.29
N ARG A 6 -6.71 -4.84 -10.75
CA ARG A 6 -7.65 -4.17 -9.85
C ARG A 6 -8.32 -5.18 -8.92
N ALA A 7 -8.47 -4.80 -7.67
CA ALA A 7 -9.12 -5.63 -6.67
C ALA A 7 -10.63 -5.74 -6.90
N ARG A 8 -11.17 -6.88 -6.51
CA ARG A 8 -12.62 -7.16 -6.47
C ARG A 8 -13.05 -7.33 -5.02
N PRO A 9 -14.33 -7.18 -4.68
CA PRO A 9 -14.79 -7.39 -3.31
C PRO A 9 -14.36 -8.73 -2.69
N ALA A 10 -14.33 -9.80 -3.50
CA ALA A 10 -13.88 -11.12 -3.07
C ALA A 10 -12.39 -11.16 -2.65
N ASP A 11 -11.58 -10.17 -3.02
CA ASP A 11 -10.18 -10.08 -2.63
C ASP A 11 -9.98 -9.48 -1.22
N ALA A 12 -10.99 -8.82 -0.67
CA ALA A 12 -10.88 -8.10 0.60
C ALA A 12 -10.36 -8.95 1.77
N PRO A 13 -10.79 -10.21 1.96
CA PRO A 13 -10.20 -11.06 3.00
C PRO A 13 -8.71 -11.33 2.79
N GLY A 14 -8.28 -11.57 1.56
CA GLY A 14 -6.87 -11.81 1.23
C GLY A 14 -6.02 -10.55 1.41
N ILE A 15 -6.53 -9.38 1.04
CA ILE A 15 -5.88 -8.09 1.29
C ILE A 15 -5.71 -7.87 2.80
N ALA A 16 -6.74 -8.13 3.58
CA ALA A 16 -6.70 -7.97 5.03
C ALA A 16 -5.68 -8.90 5.68
N ALA A 17 -5.61 -10.16 5.25
CA ALA A 17 -4.61 -11.11 5.73
C ALA A 17 -3.19 -10.65 5.40
N ALA A 18 -2.95 -10.14 4.20
CA ALA A 18 -1.66 -9.58 3.81
C ALA A 18 -1.31 -8.33 4.62
N HIS A 19 -2.28 -7.43 4.84
CA HIS A 19 -2.10 -6.24 5.68
C HIS A 19 -1.62 -6.61 7.08
N VAL A 20 -2.32 -7.49 7.76
CA VAL A 20 -1.99 -7.92 9.13
C VAL A 20 -0.62 -8.59 9.17
N SER A 21 -0.34 -9.49 8.23
CA SER A 21 0.95 -10.18 8.14
C SER A 21 2.11 -9.20 7.93
N CYS A 22 1.96 -8.26 7.01
CA CYS A 22 2.99 -7.26 6.73
C CYS A 22 3.25 -6.34 7.93
N TRP A 23 2.22 -5.91 8.63
CA TRP A 23 2.35 -5.06 9.81
C TRP A 23 3.06 -5.78 10.96
N ARG A 24 2.70 -7.02 11.21
CA ARG A 24 3.37 -7.84 12.25
C ARG A 24 4.83 -8.08 11.93
N SER A 25 5.17 -8.26 10.67
CA SER A 25 6.56 -8.44 10.24
C SER A 25 7.35 -7.13 10.30
N ALA A 26 6.83 -6.05 9.72
CA ALA A 26 7.55 -4.79 9.58
C ALA A 26 7.74 -4.04 10.90
N TYR A 27 6.79 -4.14 11.81
CA TYR A 27 6.74 -3.30 13.01
C TYR A 27 6.92 -4.07 14.32
N ALA A 28 7.32 -5.34 14.27
CA ALA A 28 7.74 -6.09 15.46
C ALA A 28 8.91 -5.37 16.15
N GLY A 29 8.78 -5.11 17.45
CA GLY A 29 9.76 -4.36 18.23
C GLY A 29 9.72 -2.84 18.03
N VAL A 30 8.85 -2.33 17.16
CA VAL A 30 8.66 -0.89 16.87
C VAL A 30 7.33 -0.39 17.42
N LEU A 31 6.25 -1.11 17.13
CA LEU A 31 4.92 -0.83 17.68
C LEU A 31 4.64 -1.77 18.86
N PRO A 32 3.72 -1.38 19.78
CA PRO A 32 3.37 -2.23 20.91
C PRO A 32 2.93 -3.63 20.48
N ASP A 33 3.41 -4.65 21.18
CA ASP A 33 3.09 -6.05 20.87
C ASP A 33 1.58 -6.31 20.93
N ASP A 34 0.88 -5.74 21.91
CA ASP A 34 -0.56 -5.88 22.07
C ASP A 34 -1.32 -5.27 20.87
N PHE A 35 -0.86 -4.14 20.37
CA PHE A 35 -1.46 -3.52 19.19
C PHE A 35 -1.34 -4.45 17.97
N LEU A 36 -0.15 -4.97 17.72
CA LEU A 36 0.10 -5.88 16.60
C LEU A 36 -0.66 -7.21 16.74
N ALA A 37 -0.73 -7.75 17.97
CA ALA A 37 -1.47 -8.97 18.25
C ALA A 37 -2.98 -8.80 18.05
N ASN A 38 -3.52 -7.62 18.34
CA ASN A 38 -4.94 -7.28 18.22
C ASN A 38 -5.37 -6.79 16.85
N LEU A 39 -4.47 -6.73 15.87
CA LEU A 39 -4.86 -6.43 14.48
C LEU A 39 -5.87 -7.47 14.00
N SER A 40 -7.01 -6.99 13.51
CA SER A 40 -8.15 -7.85 13.13
C SER A 40 -8.25 -7.98 11.62
N VAL A 41 -8.07 -9.20 11.11
CA VAL A 41 -8.29 -9.52 9.69
C VAL A 41 -9.74 -9.22 9.29
N ALA A 42 -10.72 -9.54 10.14
CA ALA A 42 -12.13 -9.27 9.85
C ALA A 42 -12.43 -7.77 9.73
N ARG A 43 -11.88 -6.95 10.62
CA ARG A 43 -12.07 -5.50 10.58
C ARG A 43 -11.38 -4.87 9.38
N GLN A 44 -10.16 -5.27 9.06
CA GLN A 44 -9.45 -4.83 7.87
C GLN A 44 -10.17 -5.28 6.59
N GLY A 45 -10.70 -6.49 6.56
CA GLY A 45 -11.48 -7.01 5.44
C GLY A 45 -12.72 -6.17 5.16
N ALA A 46 -13.46 -5.78 6.19
CA ALA A 46 -14.61 -4.89 6.05
C ALA A 46 -14.21 -3.50 5.52
N TYR A 47 -13.09 -2.98 5.95
CA TYR A 47 -12.55 -1.71 5.44
C TYR A 47 -12.22 -1.79 3.95
N TYR A 48 -11.47 -2.80 3.52
CA TYR A 48 -11.08 -2.95 2.11
C TYR A 48 -12.26 -3.29 1.21
N ASP A 49 -13.22 -4.08 1.69
CA ASP A 49 -14.45 -4.35 0.94
C ASP A 49 -15.20 -3.04 0.63
N ARG A 50 -15.37 -2.17 1.61
CA ARG A 50 -15.97 -0.86 1.40
C ARG A 50 -15.17 -0.01 0.42
N SER A 51 -13.86 0.07 0.60
CA SER A 51 -12.99 0.85 -0.29
C SER A 51 -13.11 0.41 -1.75
N ILE A 52 -13.14 -0.90 -1.99
CA ILE A 52 -13.32 -1.47 -3.33
C ILE A 52 -14.69 -1.11 -3.89
N ARG A 53 -15.76 -1.27 -3.11
CA ARG A 53 -17.13 -0.99 -3.55
C ARG A 53 -17.38 0.50 -3.82
N PHE A 54 -16.71 1.39 -3.10
CA PHE A 54 -16.77 2.83 -3.35
C PHE A 54 -15.87 3.29 -4.50
N GLY A 55 -15.21 2.38 -5.21
CA GLY A 55 -14.43 2.69 -6.39
C GLY A 55 -13.06 3.31 -6.12
N GLN A 56 -12.53 3.19 -4.91
CA GLN A 56 -11.16 3.60 -4.64
C GLN A 56 -10.17 2.75 -5.43
N GLY A 57 -8.98 3.29 -5.69
CA GLY A 57 -7.94 2.61 -6.46
C GLY A 57 -7.25 1.52 -5.63
N VAL A 58 -7.85 0.35 -5.55
CA VAL A 58 -7.28 -0.82 -4.84
C VAL A 58 -6.77 -1.81 -5.87
N TYR A 59 -5.47 -2.14 -5.77
CA TYR A 59 -4.79 -3.08 -6.68
C TYR A 59 -4.16 -4.20 -5.89
N VAL A 60 -4.12 -5.38 -6.48
CA VAL A 60 -3.58 -6.59 -5.84
C VAL A 60 -2.54 -7.26 -6.73
N ALA A 61 -1.54 -7.87 -6.09
CA ALA A 61 -0.69 -8.89 -6.66
C ALA A 61 -1.29 -10.24 -6.27
N SER A 62 -1.85 -10.93 -7.24
CA SER A 62 -2.63 -12.15 -7.05
C SER A 62 -1.90 -13.35 -7.64
N LEU A 63 -1.69 -14.38 -6.82
CA LEU A 63 -1.10 -15.63 -7.28
C LEU A 63 -2.17 -16.50 -7.96
N SER A 64 -1.96 -16.85 -9.22
CA SER A 64 -2.88 -17.72 -9.96
C SER A 64 -2.69 -19.19 -9.58
N GLY A 65 -3.81 -19.93 -9.49
CA GLY A 65 -3.80 -21.38 -9.28
C GLY A 65 -3.93 -21.85 -7.83
N GLN A 66 -3.95 -20.96 -6.86
CA GLN A 66 -4.21 -21.32 -5.47
C GLN A 66 -5.37 -20.50 -4.91
N GLU A 67 -6.46 -21.20 -4.59
CA GLU A 67 -7.50 -20.65 -3.74
C GLU A 67 -7.20 -21.09 -2.30
N VAL A 68 -7.03 -20.13 -1.42
CA VAL A 68 -6.91 -20.41 0.01
C VAL A 68 -8.32 -20.48 0.58
N ALA A 69 -8.67 -21.61 1.17
CA ALA A 69 -9.99 -21.83 1.75
C ALA A 69 -10.38 -20.68 2.69
N GLY A 70 -11.50 -20.03 2.42
CA GLY A 70 -12.04 -18.93 3.24
C GLY A 70 -11.49 -17.55 2.98
N THR A 71 -10.46 -17.38 2.13
CA THR A 71 -9.84 -16.07 1.84
C THR A 71 -9.82 -15.71 0.36
N GLY A 72 -10.37 -16.54 -0.50
CA GLY A 72 -10.29 -16.33 -1.94
C GLY A 72 -8.91 -16.66 -2.53
N ARG A 73 -8.56 -16.02 -3.66
CA ARG A 73 -7.24 -16.17 -4.27
C ARG A 73 -6.15 -15.63 -3.36
N GLN A 74 -4.99 -16.25 -3.36
CA GLN A 74 -3.87 -15.79 -2.56
C GLN A 74 -3.41 -14.41 -3.02
N ILE A 75 -3.56 -13.41 -2.16
CA ILE A 75 -3.04 -12.08 -2.35
C ILE A 75 -1.67 -11.99 -1.69
N VAL A 76 -0.66 -11.65 -2.48
CA VAL A 76 0.73 -11.57 -2.00
C VAL A 76 1.24 -10.14 -1.88
N GLY A 77 0.45 -9.18 -2.33
CA GLY A 77 0.70 -7.76 -2.18
C GLY A 77 -0.50 -6.94 -2.59
N PHE A 78 -0.54 -5.70 -2.17
CA PHE A 78 -1.61 -4.78 -2.54
C PHE A 78 -1.18 -3.32 -2.39
N SER A 79 -1.91 -2.44 -3.07
CA SER A 79 -1.79 -0.99 -2.92
C SER A 79 -3.17 -0.34 -2.93
N THR A 80 -3.27 0.82 -2.27
CA THR A 80 -4.46 1.67 -2.33
C THR A 80 -4.07 3.09 -2.68
N ALA A 81 -4.87 3.72 -3.52
CA ALA A 81 -4.64 5.09 -3.96
C ALA A 81 -5.95 5.87 -4.07
N ARG A 82 -5.89 7.15 -3.77
CA ARG A 82 -7.03 8.06 -3.90
C ARG A 82 -6.58 9.46 -4.27
N ARG A 83 -7.46 10.25 -4.91
CA ARG A 83 -7.26 11.70 -4.97
C ARG A 83 -7.20 12.24 -3.54
N ASN A 84 -6.23 13.08 -3.31
CA ASN A 84 -6.10 13.71 -2.01
C ASN A 84 -6.41 15.19 -2.10
N GLY A 85 -7.41 15.60 -1.36
CA GLY A 85 -7.71 17.01 -1.21
C GLY A 85 -7.17 17.64 0.07
N SER A 86 -6.59 16.86 0.98
CA SER A 86 -6.51 17.33 2.37
C SER A 86 -5.16 17.89 2.81
N ALA A 87 -4.05 17.51 2.23
CA ALA A 87 -2.75 17.89 2.83
C ALA A 87 -1.92 18.87 2.00
N GLY A 88 -2.33 19.22 0.78
CA GLY A 88 -1.56 20.13 -0.09
C GLY A 88 -0.19 19.60 -0.51
N LEU A 89 0.14 18.33 -0.23
CA LEU A 89 1.44 17.73 -0.55
C LEU A 89 1.52 17.34 -2.02
N ALA A 90 0.44 16.79 -2.56
CA ALA A 90 0.30 16.43 -3.96
C ALA A 90 -1.18 16.14 -4.28
N GLU A 91 -1.51 16.00 -5.57
CA GLU A 91 -2.89 15.81 -6.01
C GLU A 91 -3.45 14.42 -5.74
N GLY A 92 -2.59 13.40 -5.68
CA GLY A 92 -2.96 12.04 -5.38
C GLY A 92 -2.12 11.44 -4.26
N GLU A 93 -2.69 10.47 -3.55
CA GLU A 93 -2.01 9.76 -2.46
C GLU A 93 -2.03 8.26 -2.71
N VAL A 94 -0.88 7.62 -2.58
CA VAL A 94 -0.77 6.17 -2.39
C VAL A 94 -0.77 5.94 -0.89
N GLU A 95 -1.91 5.45 -0.37
CA GLU A 95 -2.11 5.31 1.07
C GLU A 95 -1.42 4.08 1.65
N THR A 96 -1.47 2.97 0.92
CA THR A 96 -0.86 1.70 1.34
C THR A 96 -0.14 1.05 0.17
N LEU A 97 0.98 0.40 0.49
CA LEU A 97 1.73 -0.43 -0.43
C LEU A 97 2.46 -1.49 0.39
N TYR A 98 2.02 -2.73 0.28
CA TYR A 98 2.59 -3.84 1.03
C TYR A 98 2.78 -5.07 0.14
N VAL A 99 3.88 -5.78 0.37
CA VAL A 99 4.19 -7.07 -0.28
C VAL A 99 4.62 -8.03 0.83
N LEU A 100 4.08 -9.24 0.82
CA LEU A 100 4.49 -10.29 1.76
C LEU A 100 5.99 -10.56 1.64
N ASP A 101 6.65 -10.84 2.76
CA ASP A 101 8.11 -10.95 2.83
C ASP A 101 8.67 -11.98 1.84
N ASP A 102 8.04 -13.13 1.70
CA ASP A 102 8.47 -14.19 0.76
C ASP A 102 8.37 -13.81 -0.71
N TYR A 103 7.68 -12.72 -1.02
CA TYR A 103 7.44 -12.23 -2.39
C TYR A 103 8.13 -10.90 -2.68
N LYS A 104 8.92 -10.37 -1.75
CA LYS A 104 9.72 -9.18 -1.96
C LYS A 104 10.83 -9.40 -2.98
N GLU A 105 11.40 -8.32 -3.47
CA GLU A 105 12.52 -8.32 -4.44
C GLU A 105 12.19 -8.98 -5.80
N ARG A 106 10.91 -9.05 -6.14
CA ARG A 106 10.40 -9.56 -7.42
C ARG A 106 9.75 -8.49 -8.29
N GLY A 107 9.95 -7.23 -7.96
CA GLY A 107 9.37 -6.10 -8.68
C GLY A 107 7.87 -5.84 -8.40
N LEU A 108 7.24 -6.59 -7.50
CA LEU A 108 5.81 -6.46 -7.22
C LEU A 108 5.45 -5.08 -6.64
N GLY A 109 6.25 -4.59 -5.71
CA GLY A 109 6.02 -3.26 -5.11
C GLY A 109 6.05 -2.14 -6.15
N LYS A 110 7.02 -2.19 -7.06
CA LYS A 110 7.14 -1.27 -8.19
C LYS A 110 5.92 -1.34 -9.11
N ASN A 111 5.48 -2.53 -9.46
CA ASN A 111 4.33 -2.73 -10.35
C ASN A 111 3.01 -2.31 -9.69
N LEU A 112 2.85 -2.54 -8.39
CA LEU A 112 1.70 -2.05 -7.62
C LEU A 112 1.70 -0.52 -7.54
N LEU A 113 2.85 0.09 -7.30
CA LEU A 113 2.98 1.54 -7.28
C LEU A 113 2.66 2.17 -8.64
N ARG A 114 3.12 1.53 -9.73
CA ARG A 114 2.77 1.93 -11.09
C ARG A 114 1.26 1.86 -11.34
N ALA A 115 0.61 0.77 -10.94
CA ALA A 115 -0.85 0.62 -11.07
C ALA A 115 -1.60 1.73 -10.30
N SER A 116 -1.16 2.06 -9.11
CA SER A 116 -1.69 3.18 -8.32
C SER A 116 -1.49 4.52 -9.03
N ALA A 117 -0.31 4.76 -9.59
CA ALA A 117 -0.03 5.98 -10.35
C ALA A 117 -0.88 6.09 -11.62
N GLN A 118 -1.08 5.00 -12.34
CA GLN A 118 -1.97 4.95 -13.50
C GLN A 118 -3.41 5.31 -13.13
N HIS A 119 -3.90 4.78 -12.01
CA HIS A 119 -5.22 5.12 -11.49
C HIS A 119 -5.34 6.62 -11.18
N LEU A 120 -4.37 7.18 -10.46
CA LEU A 120 -4.34 8.59 -10.11
C LEU A 120 -4.24 9.49 -11.36
N SER A 121 -3.41 9.11 -12.32
CA SER A 121 -3.28 9.83 -13.60
C SER A 121 -4.58 9.82 -14.38
N ALA A 122 -5.30 8.70 -14.41
CA ALA A 122 -6.62 8.60 -15.04
C ALA A 122 -7.68 9.48 -14.36
N LEU A 123 -7.50 9.80 -13.09
CA LEU A 123 -8.34 10.76 -12.35
C LEU A 123 -7.90 12.22 -12.56
N GLY A 124 -6.87 12.48 -13.35
CA GLY A 124 -6.34 13.81 -13.64
C GLY A 124 -5.28 14.30 -12.65
N CYS A 125 -4.79 13.46 -11.74
CA CYS A 125 -3.69 13.83 -10.86
C CYS A 125 -2.38 13.94 -11.64
N ARG A 126 -1.66 15.05 -11.46
CA ARG A 126 -0.36 15.31 -12.09
C ARG A 126 0.81 15.01 -11.16
N SER A 127 0.53 14.82 -9.90
CA SER A 127 1.49 14.48 -8.86
C SER A 127 0.93 13.46 -7.88
N ALA A 128 1.81 12.74 -7.21
CA ALA A 128 1.43 11.75 -6.20
C ALA A 128 2.40 11.79 -5.01
N PHE A 129 1.93 11.40 -3.84
CA PHE A 129 2.76 11.23 -2.67
C PHE A 129 2.36 10.01 -1.86
N ALA A 130 3.25 9.57 -0.97
CA ALA A 130 3.01 8.51 -0.01
C ALA A 130 3.63 8.88 1.34
N TRP A 131 2.88 8.67 2.42
CA TRP A 131 3.43 8.68 3.76
C TRP A 131 4.00 7.31 4.10
N VAL A 132 5.19 7.29 4.65
CA VAL A 132 5.90 6.08 5.05
C VAL A 132 6.35 6.25 6.50
N LEU A 133 6.05 5.28 7.36
CA LEU A 133 6.60 5.28 8.71
C LEU A 133 8.12 5.19 8.63
N ARG A 134 8.80 6.04 9.40
CA ARG A 134 10.27 6.12 9.38
C ARG A 134 10.93 4.78 9.75
N ALA A 135 10.27 4.01 10.61
CA ALA A 135 10.74 2.70 11.03
C ALA A 135 10.43 1.58 10.01
N ASN A 136 9.69 1.86 8.93
CA ASN A 136 9.42 0.86 7.91
C ASN A 136 10.72 0.50 7.17
N PRO A 137 11.12 -0.80 7.15
CA PRO A 137 12.35 -1.20 6.47
C PRO A 137 12.34 -0.93 4.97
N SER A 138 11.16 -0.74 4.37
CA SER A 138 11.00 -0.44 2.93
C SER A 138 11.11 1.05 2.60
N ILE A 139 11.47 1.91 3.55
CA ILE A 139 11.54 3.37 3.31
C ILE A 139 12.49 3.73 2.15
N PHE A 140 13.58 3.00 2.00
CA PHE A 140 14.56 3.24 0.92
C PHE A 140 14.04 2.91 -0.48
N PHE A 141 13.03 2.04 -0.57
CA PHE A 141 12.36 1.70 -1.82
C PHE A 141 11.76 2.93 -2.51
N TYR A 142 11.12 3.81 -1.76
CA TYR A 142 10.49 5.03 -2.28
C TYR A 142 11.52 6.00 -2.82
N HIS A 143 12.62 6.16 -2.12
CA HIS A 143 13.75 6.98 -2.58
C HIS A 143 14.38 6.41 -3.86
N HIS A 144 14.58 5.10 -3.91
CA HIS A 144 15.16 4.40 -5.07
C HIS A 144 14.29 4.56 -6.33
N LEU A 145 12.97 4.67 -6.20
CA LEU A 145 12.05 4.92 -7.31
C LEU A 145 11.93 6.40 -7.69
N GLY A 146 12.84 7.24 -7.23
CA GLY A 146 12.87 8.66 -7.59
C GLY A 146 11.94 9.54 -6.75
N GLY A 147 11.38 9.00 -5.67
CA GLY A 147 10.59 9.80 -4.72
C GLY A 147 11.45 10.83 -4.02
N LYS A 148 10.98 12.07 -3.98
CA LYS A 148 11.61 13.13 -3.22
C LYS A 148 10.96 13.24 -1.85
N ARG A 149 11.79 13.31 -0.81
CA ARG A 149 11.30 13.61 0.53
C ARG A 149 10.83 15.06 0.59
N ILE A 150 9.55 15.27 0.84
CA ILE A 150 8.92 16.59 0.82
C ILE A 150 8.42 17.04 2.18
N ALA A 151 8.19 16.13 3.10
CA ALA A 151 7.70 16.44 4.43
C ALA A 151 8.09 15.36 5.44
N THR A 152 8.13 15.75 6.70
CA THR A 152 8.25 14.84 7.84
C THR A 152 7.15 15.20 8.84
N GLY A 153 6.76 14.24 9.66
CA GLY A 153 5.75 14.47 10.68
C GLY A 153 5.63 13.30 11.62
N THR A 154 4.60 13.32 12.42
CA THR A 154 4.22 12.24 13.31
C THR A 154 2.79 11.83 13.05
N THR A 155 2.49 10.56 13.33
CA THR A 155 1.13 10.03 13.32
C THR A 155 0.95 9.11 14.50
N ARG A 156 -0.28 8.99 14.96
CA ARG A 156 -0.59 8.14 16.12
C ARG A 156 -0.97 6.75 15.66
N VAL A 157 -0.23 5.75 16.13
CA VAL A 157 -0.46 4.35 15.82
C VAL A 157 -0.35 3.53 17.10
N GLY A 158 -1.40 2.77 17.42
CA GLY A 158 -1.42 1.94 18.61
C GLY A 158 -1.25 2.72 19.91
N GLY A 159 -1.69 3.98 19.96
CA GLY A 159 -1.54 4.86 21.12
C GLY A 159 -0.19 5.54 21.24
N GLU A 160 0.73 5.32 20.32
CA GLU A 160 2.06 5.95 20.29
C GLU A 160 2.21 6.91 19.12
N ASP A 161 2.98 7.97 19.33
CA ASP A 161 3.38 8.87 18.25
C ASP A 161 4.57 8.27 17.51
N VAL A 162 4.43 8.06 16.20
CA VAL A 162 5.48 7.51 15.36
C VAL A 162 5.85 8.47 14.25
N ALA A 163 7.15 8.57 13.98
CA ALA A 163 7.66 9.43 12.93
C ALA A 163 7.33 8.87 11.55
N ARG A 164 6.99 9.76 10.62
CA ARG A 164 6.73 9.42 9.22
C ARG A 164 7.38 10.43 8.28
N THR A 165 7.61 9.99 7.05
CA THR A 165 8.19 10.79 5.97
C THR A 165 7.28 10.70 4.76
N ALA A 166 7.05 11.82 4.09
CA ALA A 166 6.34 11.87 2.82
C ALA A 166 7.32 11.91 1.66
N TYR A 167 7.10 11.02 0.71
CA TYR A 167 7.78 11.01 -0.59
C TYR A 167 6.81 11.41 -1.68
N ALA A 168 7.26 12.23 -2.63
CA ALA A 168 6.44 12.68 -3.74
C ALA A 168 7.10 12.42 -5.08
N TRP A 169 6.26 12.26 -6.08
CA TRP A 169 6.60 12.17 -7.50
C TRP A 169 5.84 13.25 -8.24
N ASP A 170 6.57 14.23 -8.71
CA ASP A 170 6.06 15.36 -9.48
C ASP A 170 7.05 15.67 -10.61
N PRO A 171 6.72 15.38 -11.85
CA PRO A 171 5.44 14.91 -12.37
C PRO A 171 5.18 13.41 -12.05
N ILE A 172 3.90 13.01 -12.08
CA ILE A 172 3.49 11.62 -11.80
C ILE A 172 4.04 10.62 -12.83
N GLU A 173 4.40 11.08 -14.02
CA GLU A 173 5.05 10.30 -15.07
C GLU A 173 6.33 9.61 -14.60
N LEU A 174 7.00 10.15 -13.58
CA LEU A 174 8.15 9.49 -12.94
C LEU A 174 7.82 8.08 -12.43
N LEU A 175 6.54 7.83 -12.07
CA LEU A 175 6.08 6.49 -11.67
C LEU A 175 5.51 5.67 -12.82
N LEU A 176 5.07 6.32 -13.90
CA LEU A 176 4.49 5.65 -15.07
C LEU A 176 5.57 5.09 -15.97
N ASP A 177 6.68 5.81 -16.11
CA ASP A 177 7.80 5.50 -17.01
C ASP A 177 8.89 4.68 -16.33
N VAL A 178 8.64 4.19 -15.13
CA VAL A 178 9.59 3.33 -14.42
C VAL A 178 9.69 2.01 -15.15
N ASP A 179 10.59 1.93 -16.11
CA ASP A 179 10.88 0.70 -16.84
C ASP A 179 11.37 -0.41 -15.91
N ALA A 180 10.97 -1.58 -16.31
CA ALA A 180 11.25 -2.81 -15.63
C ALA A 180 12.74 -3.03 -15.37
#